data_280c11e7bf6ca2f4b0adfe5f955fb69d
#
_entry.id   280c11e7bf6ca2f4b0adfe5f955fb69d
#
_cell.length_a   1.000
_cell.length_b   1.000
_cell.length_c   1.000
_cell.angle_alpha   90.00
_cell.angle_beta   90.00
_cell.angle_gamma   90.00
#
_symmetry.space_group_name_H-M   'P 1'
#
loop_
_entity.id
_entity.type
_entity.pdbx_description
1 polymer ?
#
loop_
_entity_poly.entity_id
_entity_poly.type
_entity_poly.pdbx_seq_one_letter_code
_entity_poly.pdbx_strand_id
1 'polypeptide(L)'
;MSKYTRQPLAGRRRLITFAGASLLLSVSSLSSAIGNRGTGVLAVRVWPAADYTRVTIEHGAPLKYSHLTVKNPERLVVDLEGIELNNVLESLAGKVAPDDPNIKLLRAGRYKPGVVRLVLELKGEARPQIFELPPIGNYGHRLVLDIYPAAPPDPLLALLDGKDAGVAAETRPPKPESRQDAPLENKLENKPEPKAEKKSASVAEVTEHKPVSKRQGRAVVDHLVTITLDPGHGGEDPGAIGSGGSLEKNVTLAVAKRLRAKIEAEPNMRAVLTRDSDFFVPLQMRVQKARRIQSDLFVSIHADAFIRPDANGSSVFVLSQSGATSSAARYLAQKENAADLIGGVNIDVKDPVLARTLLDLSQTATINDSLKLGKAVLGELGGINRLHKAHVEQAGFAVLKAPDIPSILVETAFISNPEEEKRLNDDAYQDKIADAILSGIRKYFAKNPPLAKSSLARLD
;
A
#
# COMPACT_ATOMS: atom_id res chain seq x y z
N MET A 1 -90.99 -22.03 9.62
CA MET A 1 -90.74 -23.46 9.53
C MET A 1 -90.44 -23.74 8.07
N SER A 2 -89.20 -23.81 7.64
CA SER A 2 -88.81 -24.26 6.29
C SER A 2 -87.41 -24.84 6.34
N LYS A 3 -87.35 -26.13 5.97
CA LYS A 3 -86.19 -26.95 5.93
C LYS A 3 -85.42 -26.65 4.60
N TYR A 4 -84.21 -26.20 4.64
CA TYR A 4 -83.35 -26.12 3.46
C TYR A 4 -82.42 -27.33 3.43
N THR A 5 -82.68 -28.17 2.45
CA THR A 5 -81.90 -29.34 2.06
C THR A 5 -80.73 -28.88 1.20
N ARG A 6 -79.48 -29.21 1.58
CA ARG A 6 -78.32 -29.00 0.78
C ARG A 6 -78.16 -30.16 -0.23
N GLN A 7 -78.09 -29.80 -1.50
CA GLN A 7 -77.59 -30.71 -2.57
C GLN A 7 -76.09 -30.50 -2.84
N PRO A 8 -75.34 -31.55 -3.11
CA PRO A 8 -74.00 -31.43 -3.46
C PRO A 8 -73.80 -31.19 -4.96
N LEU A 9 -73.04 -30.15 -5.32
CA LEU A 9 -72.60 -29.86 -6.70
C LEU A 9 -71.48 -30.75 -7.08
N ALA A 10 -71.75 -31.61 -8.08
CA ALA A 10 -70.69 -32.44 -8.75
C ALA A 10 -69.81 -31.55 -9.61
N GLY A 11 -68.53 -31.39 -9.22
CA GLY A 11 -67.52 -30.69 -10.00
C GLY A 11 -67.01 -31.51 -11.18
N ARG A 12 -67.33 -31.03 -12.39
CA ARG A 12 -66.77 -31.56 -13.64
C ARG A 12 -65.27 -31.23 -13.69
N ARG A 13 -64.43 -32.27 -13.53
CA ARG A 13 -63.03 -32.21 -13.90
C ARG A 13 -62.91 -32.16 -15.41
N ARG A 14 -62.61 -30.96 -15.94
CA ARG A 14 -62.09 -30.84 -17.32
C ARG A 14 -60.63 -31.18 -17.32
N LEU A 15 -60.24 -32.31 -17.87
CA LEU A 15 -58.87 -32.62 -18.27
C LEU A 15 -58.50 -31.70 -19.44
N ILE A 16 -57.66 -30.73 -19.13
CA ILE A 16 -56.98 -29.95 -20.17
C ILE A 16 -55.68 -30.72 -20.47
N THR A 17 -55.68 -31.46 -21.58
CA THR A 17 -54.50 -32.00 -22.21
C THR A 17 -53.69 -30.86 -22.81
N PHE A 18 -52.69 -30.39 -22.12
CA PHE A 18 -51.68 -29.55 -22.70
C PHE A 18 -50.74 -30.43 -23.54
N ALA A 19 -50.85 -30.27 -24.84
CA ALA A 19 -49.83 -30.73 -25.75
C ALA A 19 -48.56 -29.92 -25.47
N GLY A 20 -47.63 -30.53 -24.73
CA GLY A 20 -46.35 -29.96 -24.45
C GLY A 20 -45.49 -29.95 -25.74
N ALA A 21 -45.48 -28.80 -26.42
CA ALA A 21 -44.37 -28.51 -27.33
C ALA A 21 -43.10 -28.38 -26.48
N SER A 22 -42.35 -29.46 -26.40
CA SER A 22 -40.98 -29.41 -25.87
C SER A 22 -40.17 -28.57 -26.85
N LEU A 23 -40.08 -27.25 -26.56
CA LEU A 23 -39.01 -26.43 -27.08
C LEU A 23 -37.72 -26.97 -26.47
N LEU A 24 -37.04 -27.85 -27.21
CA LEU A 24 -35.63 -28.11 -27.00
C LEU A 24 -34.91 -26.78 -27.29
N LEU A 25 -34.83 -25.91 -26.29
CA LEU A 25 -33.75 -24.95 -26.21
C LEU A 25 -32.48 -25.80 -26.14
N SER A 26 -31.89 -26.02 -27.32
CA SER A 26 -30.47 -26.33 -27.41
C SER A 26 -29.78 -25.16 -26.70
N VAL A 27 -29.56 -25.31 -25.40
CA VAL A 27 -28.46 -24.65 -24.72
C VAL A 27 -27.25 -25.15 -25.51
N SER A 28 -26.90 -24.42 -26.57
CA SER A 28 -25.52 -24.42 -27.02
C SER A 28 -24.75 -24.10 -25.74
N SER A 29 -24.25 -25.17 -25.13
CA SER A 29 -23.11 -25.00 -24.24
C SER A 29 -22.16 -24.16 -25.08
N LEU A 30 -22.09 -22.85 -24.77
CA LEU A 30 -20.83 -22.15 -24.89
C LEU A 30 -19.90 -22.97 -23.97
N SER A 31 -19.48 -24.11 -24.46
CA SER A 31 -18.15 -24.59 -24.20
C SER A 31 -17.33 -23.41 -24.70
N SER A 32 -17.12 -22.44 -23.78
CA SER A 32 -15.97 -21.59 -23.86
C SER A 32 -14.89 -22.56 -24.23
N ALA A 33 -14.41 -22.44 -25.43
CA ALA A 33 -13.22 -23.09 -25.85
C ALA A 33 -12.21 -22.73 -24.75
N ILE A 34 -12.06 -23.64 -23.80
CA ILE A 34 -10.81 -23.88 -23.15
C ILE A 34 -9.98 -24.46 -24.30
N GLY A 35 -9.81 -23.60 -25.32
CA GLY A 35 -8.80 -23.80 -26.35
C GLY A 35 -7.57 -23.98 -25.50
N ASN A 36 -6.94 -25.13 -25.67
CA ASN A 36 -5.61 -25.45 -25.22
C ASN A 36 -4.86 -24.14 -25.01
N ARG A 37 -4.84 -23.60 -23.76
CA ARG A 37 -4.03 -22.43 -23.39
C ARG A 37 -2.64 -22.98 -23.48
N GLY A 38 -2.11 -22.96 -24.74
CA GLY A 38 -0.79 -23.45 -25.04
C GLY A 38 0.19 -22.84 -24.08
N THR A 39 1.29 -23.50 -23.85
CA THR A 39 2.43 -23.07 -23.02
C THR A 39 3.05 -21.76 -23.52
N GLY A 40 2.26 -20.87 -24.13
CA GLY A 40 2.68 -19.59 -24.69
C GLY A 40 2.56 -18.44 -23.71
N VAL A 41 3.43 -17.43 -23.91
CA VAL A 41 3.32 -16.15 -23.21
C VAL A 41 2.09 -15.39 -23.71
N LEU A 42 1.21 -15.00 -22.80
CA LEU A 42 -0.05 -14.32 -23.06
C LEU A 42 0.09 -12.80 -23.05
N ALA A 43 0.87 -12.28 -22.11
CA ALA A 43 1.13 -10.85 -21.96
C ALA A 43 2.48 -10.60 -21.29
N VAL A 44 3.10 -9.45 -21.59
CA VAL A 44 4.22 -8.91 -20.84
C VAL A 44 3.93 -7.47 -20.49
N ARG A 45 4.11 -7.13 -19.22
CA ARG A 45 3.94 -5.80 -18.68
C ARG A 45 5.23 -5.36 -18.01
N VAL A 46 5.55 -4.07 -18.13
CA VAL A 46 6.71 -3.45 -17.51
C VAL A 46 6.24 -2.27 -16.68
N TRP A 47 6.64 -2.25 -15.41
CA TRP A 47 6.25 -1.24 -14.41
C TRP A 47 7.50 -0.57 -13.86
N PRO A 48 7.92 0.56 -14.46
CA PRO A 48 9.09 1.30 -14.00
C PRO A 48 8.78 2.05 -12.71
N ALA A 49 9.69 1.97 -11.74
CA ALA A 49 9.68 2.78 -10.53
C ALA A 49 11.13 3.08 -10.10
N ALA A 50 11.33 4.15 -9.34
CA ALA A 50 12.65 4.52 -8.86
C ALA A 50 13.27 3.44 -7.96
N ASP A 51 12.44 2.79 -7.14
CA ASP A 51 12.91 1.75 -6.21
C ASP A 51 13.21 0.42 -6.90
N TYR A 52 12.51 0.09 -8.00
CA TYR A 52 12.73 -1.11 -8.83
C TYR A 52 11.89 -1.05 -10.12
N THR A 53 12.29 -1.79 -11.14
CA THR A 53 11.44 -2.05 -12.32
C THR A 53 10.94 -3.47 -12.27
N ARG A 54 9.62 -3.67 -12.37
CA ARG A 54 9.00 -4.98 -12.47
C ARG A 54 8.70 -5.34 -13.93
N VAL A 55 9.10 -6.54 -14.33
CA VAL A 55 8.65 -7.16 -15.58
C VAL A 55 7.80 -8.38 -15.23
N THR A 56 6.55 -8.39 -15.65
CA THR A 56 5.62 -9.50 -15.43
C THR A 56 5.35 -10.19 -16.75
N ILE A 57 5.57 -11.50 -16.78
CA ILE A 57 5.32 -12.37 -17.94
C ILE A 57 4.15 -13.28 -17.57
N GLU A 58 3.00 -13.05 -18.20
CA GLU A 58 1.81 -13.87 -17.98
C GLU A 58 1.78 -15.04 -18.98
N HIS A 59 1.48 -16.22 -18.50
CA HIS A 59 1.50 -17.44 -19.29
C HIS A 59 0.38 -18.42 -18.88
N GLY A 60 0.07 -19.38 -19.76
CA GLY A 60 -1.09 -20.26 -19.60
C GLY A 60 -0.89 -21.42 -18.64
N ALA A 61 0.37 -21.79 -18.32
CA ALA A 61 0.73 -22.93 -17.48
C ALA A 61 2.04 -22.62 -16.73
N PRO A 62 2.39 -23.31 -15.63
CA PRO A 62 3.67 -23.12 -14.93
C PRO A 62 4.84 -23.17 -15.91
N LEU A 63 5.76 -22.21 -15.80
CA LEU A 63 6.85 -21.99 -16.74
C LEU A 63 8.18 -22.41 -16.11
N LYS A 64 8.92 -23.30 -16.78
CA LYS A 64 10.29 -23.60 -16.39
C LYS A 64 11.21 -22.51 -16.89
N TYR A 65 12.05 -21.99 -16.02
CA TYR A 65 13.00 -20.95 -16.36
C TYR A 65 14.35 -21.16 -15.67
N SER A 66 15.37 -20.57 -16.26
CA SER A 66 16.69 -20.39 -15.64
C SER A 66 17.19 -18.97 -15.92
N HIS A 67 18.06 -18.45 -15.07
CA HIS A 67 18.56 -17.11 -15.26
C HIS A 67 20.05 -16.99 -14.91
N LEU A 68 20.69 -15.98 -15.47
CA LEU A 68 22.07 -15.60 -15.16
C LEU A 68 22.28 -14.10 -15.36
N THR A 69 23.17 -13.52 -14.60
CA THR A 69 23.60 -12.13 -14.74
C THR A 69 24.94 -12.07 -15.47
N VAL A 70 25.06 -11.20 -16.46
CA VAL A 70 26.27 -10.99 -17.27
C VAL A 70 26.70 -9.54 -17.10
N LYS A 71 27.98 -9.35 -16.79
CA LYS A 71 28.61 -8.02 -16.65
C LYS A 71 29.24 -7.55 -17.98
N ASN A 72 29.42 -6.24 -18.08
CA ASN A 72 30.08 -5.56 -19.19
C ASN A 72 29.47 -5.82 -20.59
N PRO A 73 28.31 -5.28 -20.91
CA PRO A 73 27.41 -4.46 -20.08
C PRO A 73 26.56 -5.31 -19.13
N GLU A 74 26.03 -4.69 -18.07
CA GLU A 74 25.17 -5.36 -17.11
C GLU A 74 23.91 -5.87 -17.81
N ARG A 75 23.64 -7.16 -17.71
CA ARG A 75 22.49 -7.83 -18.32
C ARG A 75 21.94 -8.93 -17.43
N LEU A 76 20.63 -9.01 -17.36
CA LEU A 76 19.93 -10.20 -16.87
C LEU A 76 19.48 -11.01 -18.08
N VAL A 77 19.84 -12.26 -18.11
CA VAL A 77 19.43 -13.23 -19.14
C VAL A 77 18.49 -14.24 -18.49
N VAL A 78 17.33 -14.47 -19.07
CA VAL A 78 16.33 -15.44 -18.58
C VAL A 78 15.97 -16.36 -19.74
N ASP A 79 16.18 -17.65 -19.56
CA ASP A 79 15.79 -18.70 -20.51
C ASP A 79 14.47 -19.30 -20.09
N LEU A 80 13.49 -19.23 -20.98
CA LEU A 80 12.14 -19.76 -20.79
C LEU A 80 12.01 -21.06 -21.59
N GLU A 81 11.76 -22.18 -20.90
CA GLU A 81 11.70 -23.50 -21.50
C GLU A 81 10.26 -23.90 -21.87
N GLY A 82 10.12 -24.65 -22.96
CA GLY A 82 8.84 -25.16 -23.41
C GLY A 82 7.92 -24.13 -24.06
N ILE A 83 8.45 -22.98 -24.45
CA ILE A 83 7.70 -21.94 -25.16
C ILE A 83 8.32 -21.61 -26.51
N GLU A 84 7.49 -21.06 -27.37
CA GLU A 84 7.92 -20.52 -28.67
C GLU A 84 7.85 -19.00 -28.69
N LEU A 85 8.72 -18.42 -29.51
CA LEU A 85 8.71 -16.99 -29.75
C LEU A 85 7.41 -16.61 -30.48
N ASN A 86 6.68 -15.68 -29.90
CA ASN A 86 5.41 -15.17 -30.44
C ASN A 86 5.43 -13.63 -30.51
N ASN A 87 4.42 -13.04 -31.13
CA ASN A 87 4.32 -11.59 -31.33
C ASN A 87 4.40 -10.78 -30.02
N VAL A 88 3.94 -11.35 -28.90
CA VAL A 88 4.03 -10.68 -27.57
C VAL A 88 5.51 -10.53 -27.17
N LEU A 89 6.29 -11.60 -27.34
CA LEU A 89 7.71 -11.61 -27.03
C LEU A 89 8.55 -10.81 -28.04
N GLU A 90 8.14 -10.79 -29.31
CA GLU A 90 8.82 -9.99 -30.34
C GLU A 90 8.64 -8.48 -30.12
N SER A 91 7.53 -8.06 -29.49
CA SER A 91 7.22 -6.66 -29.21
C SER A 91 7.89 -6.08 -27.97
N LEU A 92 8.73 -6.85 -27.26
CA LEU A 92 9.28 -6.46 -25.94
C LEU A 92 10.13 -5.19 -25.97
N ALA A 93 10.83 -4.93 -27.07
CA ALA A 93 11.67 -3.74 -27.17
C ALA A 93 10.89 -2.42 -27.01
N GLY A 94 9.63 -2.42 -27.42
CA GLY A 94 8.72 -1.27 -27.26
C GLY A 94 8.00 -1.21 -25.92
N LYS A 95 8.22 -2.15 -24.99
CA LYS A 95 7.56 -2.19 -23.67
C LYS A 95 8.32 -1.43 -22.60
N VAL A 96 9.62 -1.22 -22.77
CA VAL A 96 10.44 -0.46 -21.85
C VAL A 96 10.34 1.02 -22.17
N ALA A 97 9.92 1.82 -21.22
CA ALA A 97 9.84 3.26 -21.36
C ALA A 97 11.25 3.87 -21.51
N PRO A 98 11.45 4.91 -22.32
CA PRO A 98 12.77 5.53 -22.51
C PRO A 98 13.41 6.05 -21.21
N ASP A 99 12.57 6.46 -20.26
CA ASP A 99 12.90 6.98 -18.95
C ASP A 99 12.91 5.91 -17.84
N ASP A 100 12.73 4.62 -18.17
CA ASP A 100 12.84 3.54 -17.18
C ASP A 100 14.17 3.66 -16.41
N PRO A 101 14.18 3.74 -15.07
CA PRO A 101 15.39 3.98 -14.30
C PRO A 101 16.37 2.82 -14.30
N ASN A 102 15.91 1.60 -14.48
CA ASN A 102 16.71 0.38 -14.26
C ASN A 102 16.99 -0.41 -15.55
N ILE A 103 16.05 -0.43 -16.49
CA ILE A 103 16.15 -1.22 -17.73
C ILE A 103 16.40 -0.28 -18.91
N LYS A 104 17.44 -0.58 -19.69
CA LYS A 104 17.76 0.13 -20.92
C LYS A 104 17.06 -0.48 -22.12
N LEU A 105 16.99 -1.81 -22.16
CA LEU A 105 16.41 -2.56 -23.28
C LEU A 105 15.96 -3.95 -22.85
N LEU A 106 14.83 -4.40 -23.34
CA LEU A 106 14.32 -5.76 -23.16
C LEU A 106 14.11 -6.41 -24.53
N ARG A 107 14.66 -7.59 -24.73
CA ARG A 107 14.58 -8.34 -25.99
C ARG A 107 14.29 -9.80 -25.73
N ALA A 108 13.60 -10.44 -26.67
CA ALA A 108 13.44 -11.90 -26.72
C ALA A 108 13.99 -12.44 -28.06
N GLY A 109 14.45 -13.68 -28.01
CA GLY A 109 14.92 -14.38 -29.20
C GLY A 109 14.95 -15.89 -28.99
N ARG A 110 14.93 -16.66 -30.07
CA ARG A 110 15.14 -18.12 -30.02
C ARG A 110 16.58 -18.40 -29.64
N TYR A 111 16.79 -19.19 -28.61
CA TYR A 111 18.14 -19.58 -28.17
C TYR A 111 18.51 -20.99 -28.64
N LYS A 112 17.61 -21.94 -28.38
CA LYS A 112 17.69 -23.34 -28.82
C LYS A 112 16.26 -23.87 -29.02
N PRO A 113 16.06 -25.04 -29.66
CA PRO A 113 14.73 -25.62 -29.84
C PRO A 113 13.98 -25.67 -28.51
N GLY A 114 12.76 -25.11 -28.49
CA GLY A 114 11.90 -25.05 -27.30
C GLY A 114 12.36 -24.10 -26.18
N VAL A 115 13.32 -23.21 -26.42
CA VAL A 115 13.80 -22.23 -25.44
C VAL A 115 13.86 -20.84 -26.04
N VAL A 116 13.12 -19.93 -25.42
CA VAL A 116 13.20 -18.50 -25.71
C VAL A 116 14.06 -17.83 -24.66
N ARG A 117 15.04 -17.06 -25.11
CA ARG A 117 15.92 -16.26 -24.26
C ARG A 117 15.43 -14.82 -24.20
N LEU A 118 15.21 -14.34 -22.98
CA LEU A 118 15.01 -12.93 -22.71
C LEU A 118 16.33 -12.31 -22.28
N VAL A 119 16.60 -11.10 -22.78
CA VAL A 119 17.78 -10.33 -22.40
C VAL A 119 17.33 -8.94 -21.97
N LEU A 120 17.54 -8.63 -20.69
CA LEU A 120 17.35 -7.31 -20.12
C LEU A 120 18.73 -6.64 -20.03
N GLU A 121 18.96 -5.60 -20.83
CA GLU A 121 20.11 -4.73 -20.69
C GLU A 121 19.80 -3.71 -19.60
N LEU A 122 20.64 -3.66 -18.57
CA LEU A 122 20.42 -2.84 -17.38
C LEU A 122 21.20 -1.53 -17.48
N LYS A 123 20.70 -0.47 -16.87
CA LYS A 123 21.37 0.85 -16.81
C LYS A 123 22.51 0.89 -15.79
N GLY A 124 22.52 -0.05 -14.84
CA GLY A 124 23.53 -0.17 -13.81
C GLY A 124 23.54 -1.55 -13.17
N GLU A 125 24.40 -1.75 -12.17
CA GLU A 125 24.42 -2.98 -11.39
C GLU A 125 23.10 -3.15 -10.63
N ALA A 126 22.52 -4.35 -10.71
CA ALA A 126 21.23 -4.64 -10.13
C ALA A 126 21.21 -5.97 -9.38
N ARG A 127 20.23 -6.12 -8.48
CA ARG A 127 19.90 -7.35 -7.75
C ARG A 127 18.53 -7.84 -8.22
N PRO A 128 18.48 -8.69 -9.26
CA PRO A 128 17.23 -9.23 -9.74
C PRO A 128 16.64 -10.23 -8.74
N GLN A 129 15.32 -10.17 -8.56
CA GLN A 129 14.53 -11.20 -7.88
C GLN A 129 13.57 -11.78 -8.91
N ILE A 130 13.60 -13.11 -9.08
CA ILE A 130 12.77 -13.79 -10.07
C ILE A 130 11.97 -14.87 -9.34
N PHE A 131 10.66 -14.85 -9.52
CA PHE A 131 9.75 -15.77 -8.85
C PHE A 131 8.46 -15.97 -9.66
N GLU A 132 7.75 -17.08 -9.38
CA GLU A 132 6.47 -17.37 -9.98
C GLU A 132 5.31 -17.02 -9.06
N LEU A 133 4.21 -16.58 -9.65
CA LEU A 133 2.93 -16.35 -8.99
C LEU A 133 1.88 -17.28 -9.58
N PRO A 134 1.11 -17.98 -8.72
CA PRO A 134 -0.01 -18.79 -9.14
C PRO A 134 -1.15 -17.91 -9.70
N PRO A 135 -2.09 -18.52 -10.44
CA PRO A 135 -3.28 -17.83 -10.89
C PRO A 135 -4.08 -17.25 -9.73
N ILE A 136 -4.55 -16.01 -9.88
CA ILE A 136 -5.45 -15.34 -8.94
C ILE A 136 -6.40 -14.39 -9.66
N GLY A 137 -7.68 -14.42 -9.33
CA GLY A 137 -8.69 -13.60 -9.99
C GLY A 137 -8.69 -13.82 -11.50
N ASN A 138 -8.47 -12.76 -12.26
CA ASN A 138 -8.42 -12.79 -13.74
C ASN A 138 -7.01 -13.05 -14.29
N TYR A 139 -6.00 -13.15 -13.45
CA TYR A 139 -4.60 -13.36 -13.85
C TYR A 139 -4.29 -14.86 -13.95
N GLY A 140 -3.55 -15.23 -15.01
CA GLY A 140 -2.96 -16.55 -15.17
C GLY A 140 -1.72 -16.76 -14.30
N HIS A 141 -0.91 -17.76 -14.66
CA HIS A 141 0.43 -17.91 -14.10
C HIS A 141 1.29 -16.71 -14.51
N ARG A 142 2.13 -16.22 -13.61
CA ARG A 142 2.99 -15.06 -13.85
C ARG A 142 4.41 -15.34 -13.42
N LEU A 143 5.36 -15.18 -14.32
CA LEU A 143 6.77 -15.07 -13.98
C LEU A 143 7.08 -13.59 -13.77
N VAL A 144 7.57 -13.23 -12.57
CA VAL A 144 7.90 -11.87 -12.17
C VAL A 144 9.41 -11.71 -12.08
N LEU A 145 9.91 -10.64 -12.68
CA LEU A 145 11.29 -10.21 -12.60
C LEU A 145 11.33 -8.81 -11.99
N ASP A 146 11.74 -8.71 -10.73
CA ASP A 146 11.94 -7.45 -10.04
C ASP A 146 13.41 -7.05 -10.10
N ILE A 147 13.69 -5.93 -10.73
CA ILE A 147 15.04 -5.42 -10.96
C ILE A 147 15.31 -4.29 -9.97
N TYR A 148 15.95 -4.61 -8.85
CA TYR A 148 16.35 -3.63 -7.85
C TYR A 148 17.75 -3.09 -8.18
N PRO A 149 17.98 -1.77 -8.16
CA PRO A 149 19.32 -1.22 -8.26
C PRO A 149 20.19 -1.73 -7.11
N ALA A 150 21.46 -2.00 -7.36
CA ALA A 150 22.40 -2.50 -6.34
C ALA A 150 22.57 -1.50 -5.19
N ALA A 151 22.65 -0.20 -5.52
CA ALA A 151 22.54 0.90 -4.58
C ALA A 151 21.12 1.47 -4.67
N PRO A 152 20.29 1.34 -3.62
CA PRO A 152 18.98 1.97 -3.63
C PRO A 152 19.14 3.50 -3.76
N PRO A 153 18.25 4.19 -4.49
CA PRO A 153 18.31 5.64 -4.59
C PRO A 153 18.22 6.23 -3.18
N ASP A 154 19.17 7.12 -2.86
CA ASP A 154 19.14 7.83 -1.59
C ASP A 154 17.94 8.79 -1.59
N PRO A 155 16.98 8.63 -0.66
CA PRO A 155 15.83 9.52 -0.59
C PRO A 155 16.20 11.01 -0.38
N LEU A 156 17.39 11.27 0.18
CA LEU A 156 17.93 12.62 0.36
C LEU A 156 18.51 13.20 -0.93
N LEU A 157 19.15 12.36 -1.77
CA LEU A 157 19.64 12.81 -3.09
C LEU A 157 18.48 13.17 -4.03
N ALA A 158 17.39 12.43 -4.01
CA ALA A 158 16.20 12.75 -4.79
C ALA A 158 15.56 14.10 -4.41
N LEU A 159 15.81 14.59 -3.19
CA LEU A 159 15.39 15.94 -2.74
C LEU A 159 16.36 17.05 -3.17
N LEU A 160 17.61 16.70 -3.48
CA LEU A 160 18.63 17.66 -3.92
C LEU A 160 18.63 17.87 -5.44
N ASP A 161 18.22 16.87 -6.22
CA ASP A 161 18.12 16.95 -7.69
C ASP A 161 17.01 17.90 -8.17
N GLY A 162 16.18 18.43 -7.27
CA GLY A 162 15.14 19.43 -7.56
C GLY A 162 15.60 20.88 -7.46
N LYS A 163 16.81 21.18 -6.97
CA LYS A 163 17.35 22.55 -6.87
C LYS A 163 18.87 22.57 -6.97
N ASP A 164 19.33 23.19 -8.05
CA ASP A 164 20.66 23.76 -8.29
C ASP A 164 21.90 22.86 -8.19
N ALA A 165 22.42 22.59 -9.35
CA ALA A 165 23.82 22.20 -9.54
C ALA A 165 24.75 23.30 -8.99
N GLY A 166 25.52 22.96 -7.99
CA GLY A 166 26.63 23.82 -7.56
C GLY A 166 27.19 23.43 -6.20
N VAL A 167 28.38 22.90 -6.28
CA VAL A 167 29.44 22.69 -5.27
C VAL A 167 29.70 21.22 -4.91
N ALA A 168 30.69 20.71 -5.58
CA ALA A 168 31.45 19.53 -5.21
C ALA A 168 32.29 19.79 -3.94
N ALA A 169 32.24 18.87 -2.99
CA ALA A 169 33.31 18.71 -2.01
C ALA A 169 33.51 17.22 -1.71
N GLU A 170 34.64 16.72 -2.17
CA GLU A 170 35.20 15.44 -1.77
C GLU A 170 35.45 15.40 -0.25
N THR A 171 34.96 14.37 0.42
CA THR A 171 35.64 13.88 1.63
C THR A 171 35.46 12.37 1.76
N ARG A 172 36.57 11.70 1.70
CA ARG A 172 36.83 10.27 1.85
C ARG A 172 36.71 9.89 3.33
N PRO A 173 36.00 8.84 3.72
CA PRO A 173 36.00 8.38 5.12
C PRO A 173 37.23 7.54 5.46
N PRO A 174 37.75 7.60 6.68
CA PRO A 174 38.91 6.83 7.11
C PRO A 174 38.51 5.39 7.48
N LYS A 175 39.44 4.50 7.24
CA LYS A 175 39.45 3.05 7.47
C LYS A 175 39.48 2.74 8.97
N PRO A 176 38.71 1.80 9.50
CA PRO A 176 38.82 1.38 10.89
C PRO A 176 39.96 0.35 11.06
N GLU A 177 40.85 0.64 12.01
CA GLU A 177 41.88 -0.29 12.49
C GLU A 177 41.29 -1.28 13.49
N SER A 178 41.75 -2.52 13.37
CA SER A 178 41.43 -3.64 14.23
C SER A 178 42.10 -3.51 15.62
N ARG A 179 41.36 -3.76 16.68
CA ARG A 179 41.95 -4.10 17.99
C ARG A 179 41.39 -5.43 18.48
N GLN A 180 42.36 -6.23 18.92
CA GLN A 180 42.27 -7.61 19.36
C GLN A 180 41.65 -7.78 20.76
N ASP A 181 41.14 -8.97 20.96
CA ASP A 181 40.53 -9.54 22.15
C ASP A 181 41.40 -9.59 23.37
N ALA A 182 40.80 -9.47 24.57
CA ALA A 182 41.18 -10.21 25.76
C ALA A 182 39.97 -10.33 26.70
N PRO A 183 39.83 -11.49 27.42
CA PRO A 183 38.63 -11.86 28.14
C PRO A 183 38.70 -11.46 29.61
N LEU A 184 37.54 -11.15 30.24
CA LEU A 184 37.42 -11.06 31.66
C LEU A 184 36.22 -11.84 32.23
N GLU A 185 36.59 -12.62 33.22
CA GLU A 185 35.84 -13.62 33.95
C GLU A 185 34.66 -13.09 34.79
N ASN A 186 33.71 -13.99 34.96
CA ASN A 186 32.60 -13.95 35.93
C ASN A 186 33.03 -13.74 37.38
N LYS A 187 32.29 -12.90 38.14
CA LYS A 187 32.00 -13.17 39.54
C LYS A 187 30.59 -12.70 39.94
N LEU A 188 29.81 -13.67 40.31
CA LEU A 188 28.54 -13.53 41.03
C LEU A 188 28.84 -13.14 42.49
N GLU A 189 28.12 -12.18 43.04
CA GLU A 189 27.82 -12.18 44.46
C GLU A 189 26.48 -11.48 44.79
N ASN A 190 25.80 -12.05 45.79
CA ASN A 190 24.43 -11.90 46.26
C ASN A 190 24.16 -10.62 47.08
N LYS A 191 22.91 -10.07 46.88
CA LYS A 191 21.86 -9.61 47.86
C LYS A 191 22.27 -8.97 49.19
N PRO A 192 21.50 -8.08 49.88
CA PRO A 192 20.04 -8.07 50.04
C PRO A 192 19.34 -6.68 50.02
N GLU A 193 17.99 -6.73 49.91
CA GLU A 193 17.05 -5.64 50.16
C GLU A 193 17.09 -5.08 51.61
N PRO A 194 16.61 -3.85 51.84
CA PRO A 194 15.63 -3.66 52.90
C PRO A 194 14.45 -2.73 52.59
N LYS A 195 13.35 -3.18 53.08
CA LYS A 195 12.07 -2.67 53.56
C LYS A 195 11.77 -1.17 53.56
N ALA A 196 10.51 -0.93 53.26
CA ALA A 196 9.75 0.32 53.37
C ALA A 196 9.65 0.87 54.79
N GLU A 197 9.66 2.18 54.91
CA GLU A 197 8.97 2.90 56.01
C GLU A 197 8.30 4.18 55.51
N LYS A 198 7.02 4.29 55.88
CA LYS A 198 6.16 5.48 55.73
C LYS A 198 6.57 6.50 56.81
N LYS A 199 6.63 7.78 56.43
CA LYS A 199 6.23 8.87 57.36
C LYS A 199 5.69 10.07 56.60
N SER A 200 4.59 10.54 57.13
CA SER A 200 3.73 11.64 56.70
C SER A 200 4.21 13.01 57.25
N ALA A 201 3.74 14.04 56.53
CA ALA A 201 3.41 15.39 56.97
C ALA A 201 4.54 16.41 57.15
N SER A 202 4.51 17.53 56.42
CA SER A 202 3.92 18.78 56.96
C SER A 202 3.97 19.91 55.91
N VAL A 203 2.93 20.73 55.98
CA VAL A 203 2.66 21.95 55.20
C VAL A 203 3.62 23.07 55.65
N ALA A 204 4.15 23.83 54.69
CA ALA A 204 4.63 25.21 54.94
C ALA A 204 4.57 25.97 53.59
N GLU A 205 3.76 26.82 53.52
CA GLU A 205 3.52 28.24 53.33
C GLU A 205 4.29 28.93 52.19
N VAL A 206 3.51 29.60 51.42
CA VAL A 206 3.69 30.43 50.25
C VAL A 206 4.61 31.62 50.50
N THR A 207 5.55 31.87 49.61
CA THR A 207 6.05 33.22 49.35
C THR A 207 6.06 33.51 47.87
N GLU A 208 5.28 34.51 47.50
CA GLU A 208 5.23 35.14 46.17
C GLU A 208 6.60 35.69 45.80
N HIS A 209 7.10 35.36 44.63
CA HIS A 209 8.09 36.14 43.94
C HIS A 209 7.59 36.53 42.54
N LYS A 210 7.53 37.84 42.32
CA LYS A 210 7.22 38.53 41.08
C LYS A 210 8.11 38.10 39.93
N PRO A 211 7.60 38.15 38.67
CA PRO A 211 8.31 37.65 37.50
C PRO A 211 9.36 38.69 37.05
N VAL A 212 10.57 38.21 36.89
CA VAL A 212 11.64 38.96 36.24
C VAL A 212 11.97 38.31 34.91
N SER A 213 11.96 39.19 33.88
CA SER A 213 12.80 39.13 32.71
C SER A 213 12.36 38.22 31.53
N LYS A 214 12.07 38.95 30.51
CA LYS A 214 12.14 38.64 29.07
C LYS A 214 13.07 37.48 28.76
N ARG A 215 12.50 36.29 28.54
CA ARG A 215 13.17 35.23 27.80
C ARG A 215 13.32 35.72 26.34
N GLN A 216 14.53 36.02 25.95
CA GLN A 216 14.95 36.13 24.57
C GLN A 216 14.47 34.89 23.85
N GLY A 217 13.80 35.13 22.70
CA GLY A 217 13.22 34.06 21.88
C GLY A 217 14.30 33.05 21.52
N ARG A 218 14.18 31.88 22.14
CA ARG A 218 14.81 30.68 21.62
C ARG A 218 14.17 30.47 20.26
N ALA A 219 14.95 30.52 19.19
CA ALA A 219 14.50 30.16 17.86
C ALA A 219 13.76 28.82 17.98
N VAL A 220 12.46 28.85 17.80
CA VAL A 220 11.67 27.64 17.64
C VAL A 220 12.22 27.05 16.35
N VAL A 221 12.96 25.99 16.43
CA VAL A 221 13.33 25.20 15.26
C VAL A 221 12.00 24.62 14.78
N ASP A 222 11.42 25.27 13.77
CA ASP A 222 10.20 24.78 13.16
C ASP A 222 10.48 23.38 12.61
N HIS A 223 9.86 22.39 13.23
CA HIS A 223 9.93 21.01 12.77
C HIS A 223 9.19 20.91 11.44
N LEU A 224 9.89 20.51 10.36
CA LEU A 224 9.27 20.23 9.08
C LEU A 224 8.42 18.95 9.18
N VAL A 225 7.11 19.12 9.22
CA VAL A 225 6.15 18.01 9.29
C VAL A 225 6.22 17.22 8.00
N THR A 226 6.53 15.96 8.10
CA THR A 226 6.61 15.04 6.96
C THR A 226 5.42 14.07 6.96
N ILE A 227 4.63 14.08 5.90
CA ILE A 227 3.43 13.26 5.75
C ILE A 227 3.66 12.27 4.62
N THR A 228 3.56 10.97 4.89
CA THR A 228 3.51 9.96 3.83
C THR A 228 2.07 9.81 3.36
N LEU A 229 1.87 9.97 2.07
CA LEU A 229 0.63 9.69 1.36
C LEU A 229 0.81 8.36 0.61
N ASP A 230 -0.12 7.45 0.82
CA ASP A 230 -0.09 6.12 0.26
C ASP A 230 -1.28 5.92 -0.68
N PRO A 231 -1.12 6.18 -1.99
CA PRO A 231 -2.15 5.80 -2.96
C PRO A 231 -2.26 4.28 -3.00
N GLY A 232 -3.41 3.72 -2.59
CA GLY A 232 -3.66 2.29 -2.60
C GLY A 232 -3.42 1.66 -3.98
N HIS A 233 -3.09 0.37 -4.00
CA HIS A 233 -2.91 -0.42 -5.23
C HIS A 233 -1.78 0.07 -6.14
N GLY A 234 -1.85 -0.25 -7.45
CA GLY A 234 -0.89 0.19 -8.47
C GLY A 234 -0.30 -0.98 -9.26
N GLY A 235 0.18 -0.68 -10.48
CA GLY A 235 0.78 -1.69 -11.35
C GLY A 235 -0.15 -2.85 -11.64
N GLU A 236 0.28 -4.06 -11.29
CA GLU A 236 -0.48 -5.30 -11.44
C GLU A 236 -1.75 -5.36 -10.59
N ASP A 237 -1.80 -4.61 -9.51
CA ASP A 237 -2.98 -4.55 -8.65
C ASP A 237 -3.86 -3.36 -9.04
N PRO A 238 -5.00 -3.59 -9.72
CA PRO A 238 -5.90 -2.53 -10.14
C PRO A 238 -6.72 -1.94 -8.96
N GLY A 239 -6.78 -2.63 -7.82
CA GLY A 239 -7.78 -2.40 -6.79
C GLY A 239 -9.19 -2.80 -7.24
N ALA A 240 -10.19 -2.14 -6.71
CA ALA A 240 -11.56 -2.29 -7.15
C ALA A 240 -11.78 -1.71 -8.55
N ILE A 241 -12.73 -2.30 -9.27
CA ILE A 241 -13.13 -1.86 -10.62
C ILE A 241 -14.57 -1.40 -10.54
N GLY A 242 -14.80 -0.15 -10.91
CA GLY A 242 -16.13 0.45 -11.00
C GLY A 242 -16.96 -0.14 -12.15
N SER A 243 -18.25 0.07 -12.09
CA SER A 243 -19.18 -0.41 -13.12
C SER A 243 -18.94 0.21 -14.49
N GLY A 244 -18.38 1.41 -14.56
CA GLY A 244 -17.94 2.11 -15.78
C GLY A 244 -16.52 1.76 -16.20
N GLY A 245 -15.84 0.86 -15.50
CA GLY A 245 -14.47 0.43 -15.82
C GLY A 245 -13.36 1.27 -15.17
N SER A 246 -13.69 2.19 -14.28
CA SER A 246 -12.72 2.97 -13.53
C SER A 246 -11.90 2.07 -12.60
N LEU A 247 -10.60 2.27 -12.54
CA LEU A 247 -9.71 1.51 -11.67
C LEU A 247 -9.39 2.32 -10.40
N GLU A 248 -9.52 1.69 -9.26
CA GLU A 248 -9.24 2.31 -7.96
C GLU A 248 -7.84 2.91 -7.90
N LYS A 249 -6.83 2.18 -8.39
CA LYS A 249 -5.44 2.65 -8.42
C LYS A 249 -5.24 4.00 -9.08
N ASN A 250 -6.06 4.35 -10.07
CA ASN A 250 -5.99 5.63 -10.79
C ASN A 250 -6.61 6.75 -9.96
N VAL A 251 -7.76 6.49 -9.34
CA VAL A 251 -8.47 7.44 -8.46
C VAL A 251 -7.61 7.78 -7.25
N THR A 252 -7.08 6.77 -6.57
CA THR A 252 -6.24 6.95 -5.37
C THR A 252 -4.99 7.75 -5.66
N LEU A 253 -4.34 7.49 -6.80
CA LEU A 253 -3.17 8.25 -7.25
C LEU A 253 -3.50 9.71 -7.57
N ALA A 254 -4.64 9.96 -8.23
CA ALA A 254 -5.08 11.31 -8.58
C ALA A 254 -5.37 12.15 -7.32
N VAL A 255 -6.12 11.59 -6.35
CA VAL A 255 -6.40 12.25 -5.06
C VAL A 255 -5.11 12.50 -4.28
N ALA A 256 -4.21 11.50 -4.21
CA ALA A 256 -2.95 11.64 -3.49
C ALA A 256 -2.05 12.72 -4.06
N LYS A 257 -1.96 12.86 -5.40
CA LYS A 257 -1.19 13.92 -6.06
C LYS A 257 -1.75 15.30 -5.77
N ARG A 258 -3.08 15.47 -5.76
CA ARG A 258 -3.74 16.72 -5.39
C ARG A 258 -3.48 17.07 -3.92
N LEU A 259 -3.63 16.09 -3.03
CA LEU A 259 -3.36 16.27 -1.60
C LEU A 259 -1.88 16.62 -1.36
N ARG A 260 -0.95 15.98 -2.06
CA ARG A 260 0.48 16.33 -2.00
C ARG A 260 0.69 17.79 -2.35
N ALA A 261 0.19 18.26 -3.50
CA ALA A 261 0.37 19.62 -3.94
C ALA A 261 -0.20 20.63 -2.92
N LYS A 262 -1.33 20.31 -2.28
CA LYS A 262 -1.94 21.14 -1.25
C LYS A 262 -1.13 21.15 0.05
N ILE A 263 -0.56 20.01 0.48
CA ILE A 263 0.32 19.93 1.66
C ILE A 263 1.61 20.72 1.42
N GLU A 264 2.21 20.58 0.22
CA GLU A 264 3.44 21.29 -0.14
C GLU A 264 3.26 22.82 -0.21
N ALA A 265 2.03 23.31 -0.36
CA ALA A 265 1.70 24.74 -0.26
C ALA A 265 1.58 25.23 1.20
N GLU A 266 1.54 24.33 2.19
CA GLU A 266 1.50 24.68 3.61
C GLU A 266 2.90 25.01 4.13
N PRO A 267 3.03 26.07 4.95
CA PRO A 267 4.29 26.34 5.62
C PRO A 267 4.66 25.18 6.56
N ASN A 268 5.93 24.79 6.55
CA ASN A 268 6.50 23.74 7.41
C ASN A 268 5.88 22.35 7.23
N MET A 269 5.26 22.06 6.09
CA MET A 269 4.77 20.73 5.73
C MET A 269 5.37 20.26 4.41
N ARG A 270 5.60 18.97 4.30
CA ARG A 270 5.93 18.30 3.06
C ARG A 270 5.20 16.96 2.96
N ALA A 271 4.93 16.51 1.75
CA ALA A 271 4.34 15.22 1.49
C ALA A 271 5.27 14.33 0.64
N VAL A 272 5.31 13.05 0.97
CA VAL A 272 6.02 12.03 0.18
C VAL A 272 5.04 10.95 -0.19
N LEU A 273 4.97 10.62 -1.48
CA LEU A 273 4.13 9.53 -1.98
C LEU A 273 4.85 8.18 -1.84
N THR A 274 4.13 7.12 -1.50
CA THR A 274 4.66 5.75 -1.58
C THR A 274 4.88 5.34 -3.03
N ARG A 275 3.99 5.78 -3.94
CA ARG A 275 4.13 5.72 -5.39
C ARG A 275 3.61 7.01 -6.03
N ASP A 276 4.27 7.48 -7.06
CA ASP A 276 3.93 8.69 -7.82
C ASP A 276 3.45 8.40 -9.25
N SER A 277 3.50 7.15 -9.65
CA SER A 277 3.05 6.64 -10.94
C SER A 277 2.37 5.27 -10.80
N ASP A 278 2.02 4.64 -11.91
CA ASP A 278 1.31 3.36 -11.90
C ASP A 278 2.29 2.19 -11.80
N PHE A 279 2.71 1.87 -10.56
CA PHE A 279 3.47 0.68 -10.22
C PHE A 279 3.02 0.12 -8.87
N PHE A 280 3.24 -1.17 -8.65
CA PHE A 280 2.88 -1.84 -7.41
C PHE A 280 3.94 -1.60 -6.33
N VAL A 281 3.50 -1.31 -5.11
CA VAL A 281 4.35 -1.26 -3.92
C VAL A 281 3.80 -2.24 -2.90
N PRO A 282 4.58 -3.25 -2.48
CA PRO A 282 4.17 -4.19 -1.42
C PRO A 282 3.77 -3.47 -0.13
N LEU A 283 2.76 -3.99 0.57
CA LEU A 283 2.21 -3.34 1.77
C LEU A 283 3.28 -3.04 2.83
N GLN A 284 4.19 -3.98 3.06
CA GLN A 284 5.29 -3.78 3.99
C GLN A 284 6.25 -2.68 3.54
N MET A 285 6.53 -2.58 2.24
CA MET A 285 7.41 -1.55 1.69
C MET A 285 6.83 -0.15 1.83
N ARG A 286 5.49 0.01 1.76
CA ARG A 286 4.80 1.29 2.02
C ARG A 286 5.10 1.79 3.44
N VAL A 287 4.95 0.90 4.43
CA VAL A 287 5.28 1.18 5.84
C VAL A 287 6.77 1.49 6.02
N GLN A 288 7.66 0.67 5.42
CA GLN A 288 9.10 0.88 5.52
C GLN A 288 9.54 2.22 4.90
N LYS A 289 8.93 2.62 3.76
CA LYS A 289 9.20 3.91 3.12
C LYS A 289 8.85 5.06 4.06
N ALA A 290 7.66 5.03 4.68
CA ALA A 290 7.25 6.03 5.67
C ALA A 290 8.21 6.10 6.86
N ARG A 291 8.64 4.96 7.40
CA ARG A 291 9.58 4.90 8.53
C ARG A 291 10.98 5.38 8.15
N ARG A 292 11.48 5.03 6.96
CA ARG A 292 12.80 5.46 6.48
C ARG A 292 12.93 6.99 6.40
N ILE A 293 11.87 7.67 5.94
CA ILE A 293 11.84 9.13 5.87
C ILE A 293 11.38 9.79 7.17
N GLN A 294 11.18 9.00 8.23
CA GLN A 294 10.72 9.46 9.55
C GLN A 294 9.46 10.31 9.49
N SER A 295 8.44 9.82 8.77
CA SER A 295 7.15 10.50 8.64
C SER A 295 6.49 10.76 10.00
N ASP A 296 5.81 11.89 10.11
CA ASP A 296 5.01 12.26 11.29
C ASP A 296 3.58 11.71 11.18
N LEU A 297 3.08 11.49 9.96
CA LEU A 297 1.79 10.85 9.67
C LEU A 297 1.89 9.95 8.44
N PHE A 298 1.02 8.93 8.41
CA PHE A 298 0.79 8.08 7.26
C PHE A 298 -0.71 8.07 6.90
N VAL A 299 -1.03 8.40 5.66
CA VAL A 299 -2.40 8.46 5.15
C VAL A 299 -2.51 7.59 3.91
N SER A 300 -3.14 6.42 4.04
CA SER A 300 -3.49 5.56 2.91
C SER A 300 -4.83 6.00 2.33
N ILE A 301 -4.91 6.08 1.00
CA ILE A 301 -6.06 6.60 0.26
C ILE A 301 -6.60 5.49 -0.62
N HIS A 302 -7.88 5.18 -0.44
CA HIS A 302 -8.61 4.10 -1.10
C HIS A 302 -9.97 4.57 -1.65
N ALA A 303 -10.59 3.75 -2.50
CA ALA A 303 -11.92 3.96 -3.06
C ALA A 303 -12.55 2.60 -3.39
N ASP A 304 -12.69 1.76 -2.40
CA ASP A 304 -12.95 0.33 -2.50
C ASP A 304 -14.32 -0.03 -3.13
N ALA A 305 -14.47 -1.28 -3.52
CA ALA A 305 -15.77 -1.86 -3.81
C ALA A 305 -16.35 -2.54 -2.57
N PHE A 306 -17.61 -2.29 -2.30
CA PHE A 306 -18.33 -2.99 -1.24
C PHE A 306 -19.20 -4.10 -1.81
N ILE A 307 -19.55 -5.09 -0.97
CA ILE A 307 -20.40 -6.25 -1.36
C ILE A 307 -21.76 -5.80 -1.95
N ARG A 308 -22.27 -4.70 -1.42
CA ARG A 308 -23.53 -4.10 -1.88
C ARG A 308 -23.24 -2.91 -2.78
N PRO A 309 -23.74 -2.92 -4.02
CA PRO A 309 -23.47 -1.83 -4.96
C PRO A 309 -24.16 -0.51 -4.60
N ASP A 310 -25.11 -0.52 -3.66
CA ASP A 310 -25.76 0.66 -3.12
C ASP A 310 -25.01 1.29 -1.93
N ALA A 311 -23.93 0.64 -1.46
CA ALA A 311 -23.05 1.23 -0.46
C ALA A 311 -22.50 2.56 -0.96
N ASN A 312 -22.48 3.57 -0.10
CA ASN A 312 -22.03 4.91 -0.43
C ASN A 312 -21.45 5.61 0.80
N GLY A 313 -20.69 6.66 0.55
CA GLY A 313 -20.14 7.51 1.59
C GLY A 313 -18.69 7.18 1.93
N SER A 314 -18.07 8.13 2.60
CA SER A 314 -16.66 8.03 3.04
C SER A 314 -16.53 7.32 4.38
N SER A 315 -15.41 6.67 4.61
CA SER A 315 -15.03 6.04 5.89
C SER A 315 -13.57 6.32 6.23
N VAL A 316 -13.24 6.24 7.50
CA VAL A 316 -11.84 6.28 7.96
C VAL A 316 -11.59 5.09 8.88
N PHE A 317 -10.47 4.42 8.64
CA PHE A 317 -10.04 3.24 9.38
C PHE A 317 -8.70 3.48 10.08
N VAL A 318 -8.53 2.81 11.21
CA VAL A 318 -7.32 2.79 12.02
C VAL A 318 -6.98 1.34 12.36
N LEU A 319 -5.71 1.07 12.61
CA LEU A 319 -5.27 -0.26 13.02
C LEU A 319 -5.96 -0.72 14.31
N SER A 320 -6.35 -2.00 14.33
CA SER A 320 -6.72 -2.72 15.55
C SER A 320 -5.86 -3.96 15.74
N GLN A 321 -5.45 -4.19 16.96
CA GLN A 321 -4.77 -5.43 17.38
C GLN A 321 -5.75 -6.48 17.90
N SER A 322 -6.91 -6.05 18.41
CA SER A 322 -7.88 -6.91 19.10
C SER A 322 -9.05 -7.38 18.23
N GLY A 323 -8.98 -7.13 16.90
CA GLY A 323 -10.03 -7.51 15.94
C GLY A 323 -10.68 -6.30 15.28
N ALA A 324 -11.68 -6.54 14.44
CA ALA A 324 -12.39 -5.50 13.70
C ALA A 324 -13.60 -5.00 14.45
N THR A 325 -13.90 -3.68 14.36
CA THR A 325 -15.09 -3.06 14.99
C THR A 325 -16.39 -3.46 14.33
N SER A 326 -16.33 -3.90 13.07
CA SER A 326 -17.49 -4.38 12.32
C SER A 326 -17.12 -5.50 11.36
N SER A 327 -18.14 -6.24 10.86
CA SER A 327 -17.93 -7.23 9.79
C SER A 327 -17.48 -6.57 8.48
N ALA A 328 -17.97 -5.36 8.21
CA ALA A 328 -17.56 -4.56 7.07
C ALA A 328 -16.07 -4.19 7.14
N ALA A 329 -15.61 -3.66 8.27
CA ALA A 329 -14.20 -3.33 8.50
C ALA A 329 -13.30 -4.56 8.40
N ARG A 330 -13.76 -5.73 8.89
CA ARG A 330 -13.03 -6.99 8.73
C ARG A 330 -12.90 -7.41 7.27
N TYR A 331 -13.99 -7.32 6.53
CA TYR A 331 -14.01 -7.67 5.10
C TYR A 331 -13.06 -6.77 4.30
N LEU A 332 -13.14 -5.45 4.49
CA LEU A 332 -12.25 -4.50 3.82
C LEU A 332 -10.78 -4.77 4.17
N ALA A 333 -10.45 -4.95 5.45
CA ALA A 333 -9.08 -5.27 5.84
C ALA A 333 -8.56 -6.59 5.24
N GLN A 334 -9.40 -7.61 5.11
CA GLN A 334 -9.02 -8.85 4.45
C GLN A 334 -8.76 -8.65 2.96
N LYS A 335 -9.61 -7.85 2.29
CA LYS A 335 -9.46 -7.52 0.87
C LYS A 335 -8.18 -6.74 0.62
N GLU A 336 -7.95 -5.68 1.38
CA GLU A 336 -6.76 -4.85 1.26
C GLU A 336 -5.47 -5.61 1.58
N ASN A 337 -5.48 -6.48 2.58
CA ASN A 337 -4.33 -7.33 2.89
C ASN A 337 -4.03 -8.38 1.80
N ALA A 338 -4.98 -8.66 0.91
CA ALA A 338 -4.77 -9.53 -0.24
C ALA A 338 -4.10 -8.84 -1.44
N ALA A 339 -3.90 -7.52 -1.40
CA ALA A 339 -3.22 -6.75 -2.45
C ALA A 339 -1.85 -7.34 -2.82
N ASP A 340 -1.07 -7.79 -1.82
CA ASP A 340 0.22 -8.43 -2.03
C ASP A 340 0.14 -9.75 -2.82
N LEU A 341 -0.99 -10.46 -2.78
CA LEU A 341 -1.21 -11.65 -3.59
C LEU A 341 -1.49 -11.30 -5.06
N ILE A 342 -2.21 -10.21 -5.30
CA ILE A 342 -2.55 -9.72 -6.65
C ILE A 342 -1.34 -9.06 -7.29
N GLY A 343 -0.74 -8.10 -6.61
CA GLY A 343 0.47 -7.40 -7.04
C GLY A 343 1.69 -8.29 -7.12
N GLY A 344 1.71 -9.36 -6.32
CA GLY A 344 2.77 -10.35 -6.26
C GLY A 344 3.96 -9.92 -5.40
N VAL A 345 4.16 -10.63 -4.31
CA VAL A 345 5.31 -10.49 -3.41
C VAL A 345 6.05 -11.81 -3.35
N ASN A 346 7.37 -11.75 -3.40
CA ASN A 346 8.20 -12.94 -3.17
C ASN A 346 8.12 -13.34 -1.69
N ILE A 347 7.30 -14.35 -1.37
CA ILE A 347 7.10 -14.85 -0.01
C ILE A 347 8.29 -15.63 0.55
N ASP A 348 9.23 -16.02 -0.30
CA ASP A 348 10.44 -16.75 0.11
C ASP A 348 11.50 -15.84 0.75
N VAL A 349 11.39 -14.53 0.59
CA VAL A 349 12.24 -13.54 1.26
C VAL A 349 11.71 -13.31 2.67
N LYS A 350 12.08 -14.16 3.59
CA LYS A 350 11.89 -13.93 5.04
C LYS A 350 12.89 -12.86 5.47
N ASP A 351 12.42 -11.65 5.69
CA ASP A 351 13.16 -10.66 6.45
C ASP A 351 12.99 -10.97 7.94
N PRO A 352 14.02 -11.52 8.63
CA PRO A 352 13.88 -11.97 10.02
C PRO A 352 13.99 -10.83 11.06
N VAL A 353 14.14 -9.57 10.63
CA VAL A 353 14.49 -8.46 11.52
C VAL A 353 13.30 -7.57 11.86
N LEU A 354 12.18 -8.16 12.25
CA LEU A 354 11.20 -7.40 13.04
C LEU A 354 11.09 -8.01 14.45
N ALA A 355 12.09 -7.64 15.26
CA ALA A 355 12.14 -8.06 16.65
C ALA A 355 10.89 -7.61 17.45
N ARG A 356 10.20 -8.61 17.97
CA ARG A 356 8.86 -8.59 18.56
C ARG A 356 8.71 -7.89 19.91
N THR A 357 9.71 -7.26 20.50
CA THR A 357 9.72 -7.10 21.98
C THR A 357 9.61 -5.67 22.52
N LEU A 358 9.62 -4.62 21.69
CA LEU A 358 9.38 -3.23 22.14
C LEU A 358 8.08 -2.63 21.56
N LEU A 359 7.28 -3.47 20.91
CA LEU A 359 6.17 -3.03 20.06
C LEU A 359 4.88 -2.66 20.80
N ASP A 360 4.56 -3.26 21.95
CA ASP A 360 3.20 -3.17 22.50
C ASP A 360 2.81 -1.81 23.09
N LEU A 361 3.66 -1.17 23.86
CA LEU A 361 3.33 0.12 24.51
C LEU A 361 3.40 1.29 23.52
N SER A 362 4.37 1.29 22.62
CA SER A 362 4.51 2.29 21.56
C SER A 362 3.32 2.23 20.62
N GLN A 363 2.91 1.05 20.23
CA GLN A 363 1.81 0.83 19.28
C GLN A 363 0.45 1.28 19.83
N THR A 364 0.19 1.11 21.15
CA THR A 364 -1.05 1.59 21.77
C THR A 364 -1.17 3.12 21.72
N ALA A 365 -0.08 3.84 22.03
CA ALA A 365 -0.04 5.30 21.91
C ALA A 365 -0.26 5.78 20.49
N THR A 366 0.42 5.14 19.52
CA THR A 366 0.29 5.42 18.09
C THR A 366 -1.12 5.17 17.56
N ILE A 367 -1.79 4.10 18.00
CA ILE A 367 -3.20 3.82 17.65
C ILE A 367 -4.12 4.92 18.20
N ASN A 368 -3.90 5.38 19.42
CA ASN A 368 -4.69 6.47 20.02
C ASN A 368 -4.51 7.79 19.24
N ASP A 369 -3.30 8.09 18.79
CA ASP A 369 -3.04 9.27 17.94
C ASP A 369 -3.65 9.09 16.55
N SER A 370 -3.60 7.89 15.99
CA SER A 370 -4.30 7.54 14.75
C SER A 370 -5.82 7.75 14.86
N LEU A 371 -6.43 7.39 15.99
CA LEU A 371 -7.86 7.63 16.25
C LEU A 371 -8.20 9.12 16.32
N LYS A 372 -7.32 9.95 16.89
CA LYS A 372 -7.50 11.42 16.94
C LYS A 372 -7.43 12.00 15.51
N LEU A 373 -6.42 11.58 14.73
CA LEU A 373 -6.26 11.97 13.33
C LEU A 373 -7.47 11.52 12.52
N GLY A 374 -7.85 10.24 12.64
CA GLY A 374 -9.00 9.67 11.93
C GLY A 374 -10.31 10.40 12.21
N LYS A 375 -10.57 10.77 13.46
CA LYS A 375 -11.75 11.57 13.83
C LYS A 375 -11.74 12.97 13.20
N ALA A 376 -10.58 13.62 13.14
CA ALA A 376 -10.45 14.93 12.53
C ALA A 376 -10.71 14.86 11.02
N VAL A 377 -10.12 13.88 10.32
CA VAL A 377 -10.32 13.68 8.87
C VAL A 377 -11.75 13.25 8.55
N LEU A 378 -12.34 12.30 9.30
CA LEU A 378 -13.70 11.85 9.11
C LEU A 378 -14.72 13.01 9.26
N GLY A 379 -14.51 13.90 10.22
CA GLY A 379 -15.35 15.07 10.42
C GLY A 379 -15.35 16.02 9.23
N GLU A 380 -14.20 16.22 8.56
CA GLU A 380 -14.09 17.05 7.36
C GLU A 380 -14.72 16.37 6.14
N LEU A 381 -14.51 15.07 5.98
CA LEU A 381 -15.15 14.30 4.91
C LEU A 381 -16.67 14.33 5.02
N GLY A 382 -17.22 14.33 6.24
CA GLY A 382 -18.65 14.49 6.48
C GLY A 382 -19.26 15.82 6.02
N GLY A 383 -18.42 16.84 5.81
CA GLY A 383 -18.81 18.13 5.24
C GLY A 383 -18.98 18.13 3.72
N ILE A 384 -18.36 17.19 3.02
CA ILE A 384 -18.35 17.14 1.55
C ILE A 384 -19.05 15.91 0.98
N ASN A 385 -19.17 14.84 1.77
CA ASN A 385 -19.81 13.59 1.37
C ASN A 385 -20.59 13.00 2.54
N ARG A 386 -21.55 12.12 2.23
CA ARG A 386 -22.17 11.25 3.24
C ARG A 386 -21.07 10.40 3.88
N LEU A 387 -21.18 10.16 5.17
CA LEU A 387 -20.34 9.17 5.85
C LEU A 387 -21.00 7.80 5.81
N HIS A 388 -20.24 6.76 5.42
CA HIS A 388 -20.70 5.38 5.50
C HIS A 388 -20.89 4.96 6.96
N LYS A 389 -19.96 5.40 7.82
CA LYS A 389 -20.09 5.30 9.30
C LYS A 389 -19.74 6.64 9.93
N ALA A 390 -20.54 7.03 10.91
CA ALA A 390 -20.36 8.30 11.63
C ALA A 390 -19.16 8.29 12.61
N HIS A 391 -18.43 7.18 12.70
CA HIS A 391 -17.28 7.02 13.58
C HIS A 391 -16.13 6.31 12.84
N VAL A 392 -14.91 6.51 13.34
CA VAL A 392 -13.72 5.82 12.86
C VAL A 392 -13.86 4.33 13.19
N GLU A 393 -13.67 3.48 12.20
CA GLU A 393 -13.65 2.03 12.36
C GLU A 393 -12.23 1.51 12.53
N GLN A 394 -12.10 0.30 13.05
CA GLN A 394 -10.80 -0.33 13.28
C GLN A 394 -10.78 -1.76 12.76
N ALA A 395 -9.66 -2.15 12.14
CA ALA A 395 -9.40 -3.54 11.74
C ALA A 395 -7.89 -3.79 11.55
N GLY A 396 -7.52 -5.02 11.24
CA GLY A 396 -6.13 -5.45 11.08
C GLY A 396 -5.53 -5.13 9.72
N PHE A 397 -5.56 -3.88 9.26
CA PHE A 397 -4.96 -3.44 8.01
C PHE A 397 -3.43 -3.56 8.05
N ALA A 398 -2.85 -4.33 7.13
CA ALA A 398 -1.40 -4.55 7.09
C ALA A 398 -0.62 -3.27 6.81
N VAL A 399 -1.15 -2.41 5.95
CA VAL A 399 -0.52 -1.13 5.58
C VAL A 399 -0.47 -0.12 6.74
N LEU A 400 -1.29 -0.28 7.77
CA LEU A 400 -1.32 0.61 8.94
C LEU A 400 -0.43 0.12 10.11
N LYS A 401 0.40 -0.91 9.90
CA LYS A 401 1.22 -1.52 10.96
C LYS A 401 2.54 -0.79 11.23
N ALA A 402 2.59 0.53 11.05
CA ALA A 402 3.72 1.33 11.53
C ALA A 402 3.61 1.50 13.06
N PRO A 403 4.58 1.02 13.85
CA PRO A 403 4.46 1.05 15.30
C PRO A 403 4.66 2.45 15.90
N ASP A 404 5.26 3.35 15.15
CA ASP A 404 5.79 4.65 15.57
C ASP A 404 5.21 5.83 14.76
N ILE A 405 4.30 5.58 13.82
CA ILE A 405 3.71 6.62 12.97
C ILE A 405 2.18 6.55 13.07
N PRO A 406 1.49 7.61 13.52
CA PRO A 406 0.03 7.69 13.44
C PRO A 406 -0.45 7.49 12.01
N SER A 407 -1.29 6.47 11.80
CA SER A 407 -1.65 5.96 10.47
C SER A 407 -3.15 5.81 10.34
N ILE A 408 -3.71 6.27 9.21
CA ILE A 408 -5.11 6.10 8.85
C ILE A 408 -5.25 5.57 7.42
N LEU A 409 -6.34 4.87 7.15
CA LEU A 409 -6.79 4.54 5.81
C LEU A 409 -8.13 5.27 5.57
N VAL A 410 -8.19 6.01 4.48
CA VAL A 410 -9.32 6.83 4.07
C VAL A 410 -9.98 6.17 2.86
N GLU A 411 -11.20 5.66 3.05
CA GLU A 411 -12.10 5.33 1.96
C GLU A 411 -12.80 6.60 1.51
N THR A 412 -12.44 7.08 0.34
CA THR A 412 -12.96 8.36 -0.17
C THR A 412 -14.41 8.26 -0.58
N ALA A 413 -14.80 7.13 -1.17
CA ALA A 413 -16.14 6.69 -1.54
C ALA A 413 -16.06 5.23 -2.02
N PHE A 414 -17.18 4.60 -2.40
CA PHE A 414 -17.17 3.25 -2.93
C PHE A 414 -17.28 3.26 -4.47
N ILE A 415 -16.20 2.87 -5.16
CA ILE A 415 -16.15 2.84 -6.64
C ILE A 415 -17.17 1.86 -7.26
N SER A 416 -17.65 0.88 -6.48
CA SER A 416 -18.70 -0.04 -6.90
C SER A 416 -20.09 0.62 -7.03
N ASN A 417 -20.28 1.82 -6.45
CA ASN A 417 -21.47 2.60 -6.61
C ASN A 417 -21.35 3.51 -7.85
N PRO A 418 -22.22 3.38 -8.87
CA PRO A 418 -22.10 4.12 -10.13
C PRO A 418 -22.12 5.65 -9.96
N GLU A 419 -22.87 6.18 -8.99
CA GLU A 419 -22.92 7.62 -8.74
C GLU A 419 -21.64 8.11 -8.04
N GLU A 420 -21.08 7.30 -7.15
CA GLU A 420 -19.80 7.61 -6.52
C GLU A 420 -18.63 7.44 -7.50
N GLU A 421 -18.67 6.43 -8.37
CA GLU A 421 -17.68 6.24 -9.43
C GLU A 421 -17.59 7.49 -10.33
N LYS A 422 -18.72 8.05 -10.75
CA LYS A 422 -18.73 9.28 -11.54
C LYS A 422 -18.07 10.45 -10.81
N ARG A 423 -18.39 10.62 -9.51
CA ARG A 423 -17.80 11.67 -8.68
C ARG A 423 -16.30 11.45 -8.44
N LEU A 424 -15.89 10.21 -8.20
CA LEU A 424 -14.49 9.85 -8.00
C LEU A 424 -13.61 10.15 -9.21
N ASN A 425 -14.18 10.19 -10.42
CA ASN A 425 -13.51 10.59 -11.66
C ASN A 425 -13.64 12.09 -11.96
N ASP A 426 -14.35 12.87 -11.15
CA ASP A 426 -14.48 14.31 -11.29
C ASP A 426 -13.35 15.04 -10.57
N ASP A 427 -12.63 15.86 -11.31
CA ASP A 427 -11.47 16.62 -10.81
C ASP A 427 -11.82 17.51 -9.64
N ALA A 428 -12.97 18.23 -9.70
CA ALA A 428 -13.39 19.13 -8.64
C ALA A 428 -13.79 18.37 -7.36
N TYR A 429 -14.32 17.16 -7.50
CA TYR A 429 -14.62 16.31 -6.35
C TYR A 429 -13.35 15.73 -5.71
N GLN A 430 -12.36 15.31 -6.52
CA GLN A 430 -11.06 14.87 -6.02
C GLN A 430 -10.33 16.00 -5.26
N ASP A 431 -10.43 17.24 -5.75
CA ASP A 431 -9.90 18.42 -5.04
C ASP A 431 -10.59 18.64 -3.69
N LYS A 432 -11.92 18.50 -3.61
CA LYS A 432 -12.67 18.60 -2.35
C LYS A 432 -12.26 17.51 -1.36
N ILE A 433 -12.05 16.27 -1.82
CA ILE A 433 -11.54 15.18 -0.98
C ILE A 433 -10.16 15.56 -0.42
N ALA A 434 -9.25 16.02 -1.26
CA ALA A 434 -7.91 16.43 -0.85
C ALA A 434 -7.95 17.58 0.17
N ASP A 435 -8.81 18.59 -0.04
CA ASP A 435 -9.01 19.70 0.90
C ASP A 435 -9.55 19.22 2.25
N ALA A 436 -10.52 18.29 2.24
CA ALA A 436 -11.07 17.75 3.47
C ALA A 436 -10.03 16.96 4.27
N ILE A 437 -9.21 16.13 3.60
CA ILE A 437 -8.13 15.39 4.28
C ILE A 437 -7.10 16.38 4.85
N LEU A 438 -6.66 17.37 4.09
CA LEU A 438 -5.73 18.38 4.58
C LEU A 438 -6.30 19.18 5.77
N SER A 439 -7.57 19.57 5.69
CA SER A 439 -8.25 20.27 6.81
C SER A 439 -8.27 19.41 8.08
N GLY A 440 -8.53 18.10 7.94
CA GLY A 440 -8.46 17.15 9.05
C GLY A 440 -7.04 17.05 9.63
N ILE A 441 -6.00 16.99 8.79
CA ILE A 441 -4.60 16.97 9.20
C ILE A 441 -4.24 18.25 9.97
N ARG A 442 -4.62 19.42 9.45
CA ARG A 442 -4.42 20.71 10.15
C ARG A 442 -5.08 20.74 11.52
N LYS A 443 -6.34 20.28 11.61
CA LYS A 443 -7.08 20.20 12.90
C LYS A 443 -6.42 19.25 13.88
N TYR A 444 -5.84 18.15 13.39
CA TYR A 444 -5.09 17.22 14.23
C TYR A 444 -3.83 17.89 14.79
N PHE A 445 -2.98 18.51 13.94
CA PHE A 445 -1.74 19.15 14.40
C PHE A 445 -1.98 20.39 15.27
N ALA A 446 -3.07 21.11 15.08
CA ALA A 446 -3.44 22.21 15.96
C ALA A 446 -3.63 21.80 17.42
N LYS A 447 -4.02 20.53 17.67
CA LYS A 447 -4.23 19.97 19.01
C LYS A 447 -3.09 19.04 19.43
N ASN A 448 -2.32 18.53 18.50
CA ASN A 448 -1.24 17.57 18.73
C ASN A 448 0.00 18.02 17.94
N PRO A 449 0.67 19.12 18.37
CA PRO A 449 1.83 19.63 17.66
C PRO A 449 2.94 18.55 17.65
N PRO A 450 3.65 18.37 16.53
CA PRO A 450 4.72 17.40 16.45
C PRO A 450 5.80 17.74 17.47
N LEU A 451 6.23 16.74 18.23
CA LEU A 451 7.34 16.88 19.14
C LEU A 451 8.61 17.15 18.32
N ALA A 452 9.34 18.22 18.67
CA ALA A 452 10.64 18.47 18.07
C ALA A 452 11.49 17.19 18.24
N LYS A 453 11.80 16.51 17.13
CA LYS A 453 12.69 15.35 17.14
C LYS A 453 14.03 15.85 17.65
N SER A 454 14.39 15.51 18.89
CA SER A 454 15.65 15.93 19.48
C SER A 454 16.78 15.41 18.58
N SER A 455 17.67 16.30 18.15
CA SER A 455 18.91 16.00 17.43
C SER A 455 19.94 15.34 18.35
N LEU A 456 19.53 14.30 19.09
CA LEU A 456 20.41 13.51 19.96
C LEU A 456 21.18 12.40 19.20
N ALA A 457 21.35 12.55 17.90
CA ALA A 457 22.23 11.69 17.11
C ALA A 457 23.37 12.50 16.49
N ARG A 458 24.01 13.34 17.30
CA ARG A 458 25.36 13.88 17.04
C ARG A 458 26.10 13.86 18.38
N LEU A 459 26.52 12.71 18.78
CA LEU A 459 27.65 12.56 19.70
C LEU A 459 28.50 11.43 19.14
N ASP A 460 29.63 11.89 18.57
CA ASP A 460 30.90 11.23 18.32
C ASP A 460 30.96 10.08 17.31
#